data_19c9cb0163cdefe38b827c30c621aabf
#
_entry.id   19c9cb0163cdefe38b827c30c621aabf
#
_cell.length_a   1.000
_cell.length_b   1.000
_cell.length_c   1.000
_cell.angle_alpha   90.00
_cell.angle_beta   90.00
_cell.angle_gamma   90.00
#
_symmetry.space_group_name_H-M   'P 1'
#
loop_
_entity.id
_entity.type
_entity.pdbx_description
1 polymer ?
#
loop_
_entity_poly.entity_id
_entity_poly.type
_entity_poly.pdbx_seq_one_letter_code
_entity_poly.pdbx_strand_id
1 'polypeptide(L)'
;MTAPATTTSVAPVAADDRPTVLSVRNLDISVRSDAGIQPLVQNLSFDLKRGETLAIAGESGSGKSLTSLAIMGLLPPPAVHVAGGEILFDGQDLTRLPEHKMQHLRGDRIAMIFQEPMTALNPVMRIGDQLTEAIRAHEPMSARAARARALEALQAVRLTEPERRLKQYPHELSGGMRQRVVIAIAIALRPDVMIADEPTTALDVTVQRDVLDLLRELATEMGMALILITHDMGVVAEMADRVLVMQSGRQVEEASVLDLFGAPQQPYTQHLLASVPRMGQGRERGVDTKARPLVSVRDLRVTYDLRGGILDRVQARVHAVEKINFDIYAGETFAVVGESGCGKSTVARALTGLVPHEGVIQFEGKPLLRDRASQLANTRAMQMVFQDPMAALNGRMTVGDLVREPLVIHGIGTAQSRTDRATELFERVGLGPEVLDRYPHEFSGGQRQRICIARALALSPKLIIADESVSALDVSVQATVLDLLEELKAEFGMSYLFISHDMAVVENIADRVAVMYLGQIVEIGSSAQVFGNPQHAYTRRLIAAAPYPDPRRVIPARARSNSELKSPVMPVGQSPEIVSYRSLGDGHLVAV
;
A
#
# COMPACT_ATOMS: atom_id res chain seq x y z
N MET A 1 -3.70 11.05 -59.57
CA MET A 1 -4.62 9.93 -59.23
C MET A 1 -4.22 9.43 -57.85
N THR A 2 -4.88 9.99 -56.83
CA THR A 2 -4.69 9.65 -55.44
C THR A 2 -5.72 8.60 -55.04
N ALA A 3 -5.26 7.43 -54.57
CA ALA A 3 -6.11 6.36 -54.07
C ALA A 3 -6.74 6.77 -52.72
N PRO A 4 -8.01 6.38 -52.44
CA PRO A 4 -8.67 6.71 -51.19
C PRO A 4 -8.17 5.79 -50.07
N ALA A 5 -7.95 6.40 -48.90
CA ALA A 5 -7.64 5.72 -47.65
C ALA A 5 -8.84 4.84 -47.21
N THR A 6 -8.57 3.57 -47.05
CA THR A 6 -9.52 2.59 -46.51
C THR A 6 -9.64 2.81 -45.00
N THR A 7 -10.74 3.40 -44.55
CA THR A 7 -11.16 3.42 -43.14
C THR A 7 -11.53 2.00 -42.71
N THR A 8 -10.67 1.38 -41.90
CA THR A 8 -10.98 0.11 -41.26
C THR A 8 -12.00 0.37 -40.15
N SER A 9 -13.24 -0.01 -40.39
CA SER A 9 -14.32 -0.04 -39.40
C SER A 9 -13.95 -1.03 -38.31
N VAL A 10 -13.73 -0.54 -37.10
CA VAL A 10 -13.62 -1.37 -35.88
C VAL A 10 -15.00 -2.00 -35.65
N ALA A 11 -15.04 -3.34 -35.65
CA ALA A 11 -16.27 -4.07 -35.37
C ALA A 11 -16.78 -3.70 -33.96
N PRO A 12 -18.11 -3.48 -33.76
CA PRO A 12 -18.64 -3.22 -32.44
C PRO A 12 -18.40 -4.44 -31.55
N VAL A 13 -17.87 -4.18 -30.33
CA VAL A 13 -17.77 -5.18 -29.26
C VAL A 13 -19.16 -5.82 -29.10
N ALA A 14 -19.23 -7.15 -29.12
CA ALA A 14 -20.48 -7.88 -28.91
C ALA A 14 -21.16 -7.35 -27.64
N ALA A 15 -22.42 -6.99 -27.73
CA ALA A 15 -23.22 -6.52 -26.61
C ALA A 15 -23.18 -7.60 -25.51
N ASP A 16 -22.71 -7.22 -24.33
CA ASP A 16 -22.70 -8.14 -23.17
C ASP A 16 -24.15 -8.29 -22.67
N ASP A 17 -24.77 -9.42 -22.97
CA ASP A 17 -26.19 -9.73 -22.67
C ASP A 17 -26.45 -10.10 -21.20
N ARG A 18 -25.45 -10.04 -20.30
CA ARG A 18 -25.64 -10.30 -18.86
C ARG A 18 -26.63 -9.30 -18.26
N PRO A 19 -27.57 -9.74 -17.40
CA PRO A 19 -28.55 -8.84 -16.78
C PRO A 19 -27.89 -7.85 -15.83
N THR A 20 -28.35 -6.60 -15.83
CA THR A 20 -27.93 -5.56 -14.88
C THR A 20 -28.49 -5.88 -13.49
N VAL A 21 -27.62 -5.92 -12.48
CA VAL A 21 -27.98 -6.17 -11.07
C VAL A 21 -28.03 -4.87 -10.27
N LEU A 22 -27.16 -3.91 -10.59
CA LEU A 22 -27.10 -2.59 -9.95
C LEU A 22 -26.98 -1.51 -11.02
N SER A 23 -27.77 -0.44 -10.90
CA SER A 23 -27.71 0.73 -11.78
C SER A 23 -27.66 2.00 -10.96
N VAL A 24 -26.65 2.81 -11.17
CA VAL A 24 -26.51 4.14 -10.56
C VAL A 24 -26.81 5.17 -11.65
N ARG A 25 -27.71 6.12 -11.39
CA ARG A 25 -28.14 7.11 -12.38
C ARG A 25 -28.08 8.52 -11.81
N ASN A 26 -27.29 9.38 -12.44
CA ASN A 26 -27.16 10.81 -12.12
C ASN A 26 -26.95 11.05 -10.61
N LEU A 27 -26.15 10.19 -9.96
CA LEU A 27 -25.92 10.26 -8.52
C LEU A 27 -25.14 11.53 -8.17
N ASP A 28 -25.73 12.33 -7.27
CA ASP A 28 -25.11 13.49 -6.65
C ASP A 28 -24.96 13.26 -5.14
N ILE A 29 -23.74 13.45 -4.61
CA ILE A 29 -23.46 13.40 -3.18
C ILE A 29 -22.88 14.74 -2.76
N SER A 30 -23.43 15.32 -1.67
CA SER A 30 -23.00 16.60 -1.15
C SER A 30 -22.69 16.56 0.34
N VAL A 31 -21.76 17.43 0.78
CA VAL A 31 -21.48 17.67 2.19
C VAL A 31 -22.01 19.05 2.60
N ARG A 32 -22.64 19.09 3.77
CA ARG A 32 -23.04 20.34 4.44
C ARG A 32 -21.98 20.72 5.44
N SER A 33 -21.37 21.88 5.25
CA SER A 33 -20.38 22.48 6.16
C SER A 33 -20.77 23.90 6.53
N ASP A 34 -20.04 24.54 7.42
CA ASP A 34 -20.23 25.96 7.79
C ASP A 34 -20.04 26.89 6.57
N ALA A 35 -19.29 26.47 5.57
CA ALA A 35 -19.07 27.19 4.32
C ALA A 35 -20.20 26.98 3.28
N GLY A 36 -21.27 26.20 3.64
CA GLY A 36 -22.38 25.87 2.75
C GLY A 36 -22.39 24.44 2.27
N ILE A 37 -23.18 24.15 1.22
CA ILE A 37 -23.28 22.83 0.59
C ILE A 37 -22.23 22.73 -0.50
N GLN A 38 -21.37 21.72 -0.39
CA GLN A 38 -20.33 21.43 -1.38
C GLN A 38 -20.58 20.08 -2.03
N PRO A 39 -20.53 19.99 -3.37
CA PRO A 39 -20.68 18.73 -4.08
C PRO A 39 -19.39 17.88 -3.92
N LEU A 40 -19.57 16.60 -3.59
CA LEU A 40 -18.48 15.61 -3.48
C LEU A 40 -18.49 14.63 -4.64
N VAL A 41 -19.67 14.22 -5.13
CA VAL A 41 -19.87 13.43 -6.35
C VAL A 41 -20.95 14.11 -7.18
N GLN A 42 -20.77 14.17 -8.50
CA GLN A 42 -21.66 14.90 -9.40
C GLN A 42 -21.97 14.06 -10.63
N ASN A 43 -23.28 13.86 -10.86
CA ASN A 43 -23.85 13.24 -12.07
C ASN A 43 -23.18 11.89 -12.44
N LEU A 44 -22.92 11.04 -11.43
CA LEU A 44 -22.30 9.75 -11.65
C LEU A 44 -23.34 8.74 -12.14
N SER A 45 -23.03 8.03 -13.24
CA SER A 45 -23.93 7.03 -13.81
C SER A 45 -23.13 5.83 -14.31
N PHE A 46 -23.54 4.62 -13.91
CA PHE A 46 -23.00 3.35 -14.40
C PHE A 46 -23.93 2.19 -14.11
N ASP A 47 -23.77 1.12 -14.86
CA ASP A 47 -24.46 -0.15 -14.64
C ASP A 47 -23.46 -1.23 -14.24
N LEU A 48 -23.88 -2.16 -13.38
CA LEU A 48 -23.12 -3.36 -13.02
C LEU A 48 -23.91 -4.59 -13.41
N LYS A 49 -23.29 -5.48 -14.18
CA LYS A 49 -23.94 -6.71 -14.67
C LYS A 49 -23.60 -7.90 -13.76
N ARG A 50 -24.46 -8.92 -13.75
CA ARG A 50 -24.20 -10.16 -12.98
C ARG A 50 -22.91 -10.82 -13.41
N GLY A 51 -22.07 -11.20 -12.44
CA GLY A 51 -20.76 -11.83 -12.68
C GLY A 51 -19.73 -10.92 -13.37
N GLU A 52 -19.97 -9.60 -13.42
CA GLU A 52 -19.04 -8.60 -13.91
C GLU A 52 -18.16 -8.09 -12.78
N THR A 53 -16.90 -7.82 -13.09
CA THR A 53 -16.01 -7.02 -12.25
C THR A 53 -15.86 -5.62 -12.84
N LEU A 54 -16.51 -4.63 -12.21
CA LEU A 54 -16.35 -3.21 -12.54
C LEU A 54 -15.32 -2.59 -11.59
N ALA A 55 -14.20 -2.10 -12.12
CA ALA A 55 -13.26 -1.31 -11.34
C ALA A 55 -13.67 0.17 -11.34
N ILE A 56 -13.65 0.80 -10.16
CA ILE A 56 -13.75 2.26 -10.01
C ILE A 56 -12.37 2.77 -9.62
N ALA A 57 -11.69 3.45 -10.56
CA ALA A 57 -10.32 3.92 -10.44
C ALA A 57 -10.24 5.45 -10.36
N GLY A 58 -9.14 5.97 -9.80
CA GLY A 58 -8.87 7.41 -9.69
C GLY A 58 -8.08 7.75 -8.42
N GLU A 59 -7.65 8.98 -8.31
CA GLU A 59 -6.87 9.47 -7.16
C GLU A 59 -7.71 9.53 -5.87
N SER A 60 -7.03 9.67 -4.72
CA SER A 60 -7.67 9.87 -3.42
C SER A 60 -8.55 11.12 -3.43
N GLY A 61 -9.70 11.04 -2.77
CA GLY A 61 -10.66 12.16 -2.80
C GLY A 61 -11.48 12.30 -4.09
N SER A 62 -11.33 11.41 -5.09
CA SER A 62 -12.16 11.46 -6.31
C SER A 62 -13.62 11.02 -6.12
N GLY A 63 -14.01 10.55 -4.92
CA GLY A 63 -15.40 10.18 -4.61
C GLY A 63 -15.69 8.68 -4.65
N LYS A 64 -14.72 7.81 -4.92
CA LYS A 64 -14.89 6.34 -5.05
C LYS A 64 -15.54 5.70 -3.82
N SER A 65 -14.93 5.87 -2.65
CA SER A 65 -15.46 5.31 -1.39
C SER A 65 -16.79 5.94 -0.96
N LEU A 66 -17.04 7.22 -1.30
CA LEU A 66 -18.34 7.85 -1.06
C LEU A 66 -19.44 7.22 -1.92
N THR A 67 -19.10 6.83 -3.15
CA THR A 67 -20.04 6.14 -4.04
C THR A 67 -20.40 4.77 -3.46
N SER A 68 -19.44 3.99 -2.95
CA SER A 68 -19.72 2.70 -2.31
C SER A 68 -20.57 2.86 -1.04
N LEU A 69 -20.25 3.85 -0.21
CA LEU A 69 -21.04 4.15 0.98
C LEU A 69 -22.46 4.62 0.65
N ALA A 70 -22.66 5.34 -0.47
CA ALA A 70 -24.00 5.72 -0.93
C ALA A 70 -24.80 4.49 -1.37
N ILE A 71 -24.20 3.54 -2.10
CA ILE A 71 -24.84 2.27 -2.48
C ILE A 71 -25.26 1.48 -1.24
N MET A 72 -24.39 1.45 -0.23
CA MET A 72 -24.67 0.79 1.06
C MET A 72 -25.63 1.58 1.96
N GLY A 73 -25.99 2.83 1.63
CA GLY A 73 -26.76 3.71 2.52
C GLY A 73 -26.03 4.03 3.83
N LEU A 74 -24.70 4.13 3.80
CA LEU A 74 -23.81 4.33 4.96
C LEU A 74 -23.06 5.67 4.93
N LEU A 75 -23.54 6.64 4.13
CA LEU A 75 -22.98 7.99 4.18
C LEU A 75 -23.11 8.58 5.60
N PRO A 76 -22.10 9.31 6.12
CA PRO A 76 -22.13 9.83 7.50
C PRO A 76 -23.13 10.98 7.66
N PRO A 77 -24.33 10.71 8.25
CA PRO A 77 -25.34 11.74 8.45
C PRO A 77 -24.98 12.64 9.64
N PRO A 78 -25.47 13.88 9.70
CA PRO A 78 -26.24 14.61 8.69
C PRO A 78 -25.36 15.34 7.68
N ALA A 79 -24.04 15.29 7.82
CA ALA A 79 -23.10 16.10 7.05
C ALA A 79 -23.09 15.68 5.57
N VAL A 80 -22.97 14.37 5.28
CA VAL A 80 -22.92 13.87 3.89
C VAL A 80 -24.22 13.16 3.54
N HIS A 81 -24.79 13.47 2.38
CA HIS A 81 -26.07 12.91 1.93
C HIS A 81 -26.16 12.82 0.40
N VAL A 82 -27.01 11.93 -0.08
CA VAL A 82 -27.40 11.89 -1.49
C VAL A 82 -28.27 13.12 -1.79
N ALA A 83 -27.77 13.99 -2.66
CA ALA A 83 -28.45 15.23 -3.06
C ALA A 83 -29.37 15.04 -4.28
N GLY A 84 -29.11 14.01 -5.11
CA GLY A 84 -29.89 13.72 -6.31
C GLY A 84 -29.53 12.36 -6.92
N GLY A 85 -30.30 11.96 -7.91
CA GLY A 85 -30.13 10.70 -8.61
C GLY A 85 -30.83 9.51 -7.93
N GLU A 86 -30.58 8.31 -8.46
CA GLU A 86 -31.14 7.06 -7.97
C GLU A 86 -30.14 5.93 -8.03
N ILE A 87 -30.26 4.97 -7.12
CA ILE A 87 -29.46 3.74 -7.06
C ILE A 87 -30.43 2.56 -7.11
N LEU A 88 -30.49 1.88 -8.23
CA LEU A 88 -31.42 0.78 -8.49
C LEU A 88 -30.70 -0.57 -8.27
N PHE A 89 -31.19 -1.39 -7.36
CA PHE A 89 -30.76 -2.77 -7.16
C PHE A 89 -31.93 -3.71 -7.49
N ASP A 90 -31.76 -4.59 -8.47
CA ASP A 90 -32.85 -5.41 -9.04
C ASP A 90 -34.13 -4.58 -9.33
N GLY A 91 -33.98 -3.32 -9.80
CA GLY A 91 -35.07 -2.39 -10.11
C GLY A 91 -35.63 -1.63 -8.91
N GLN A 92 -35.17 -1.87 -7.69
CA GLN A 92 -35.61 -1.16 -6.48
C GLN A 92 -34.64 -0.01 -6.13
N ASP A 93 -35.18 1.21 -5.97
CA ASP A 93 -34.37 2.39 -5.61
C ASP A 93 -33.93 2.35 -4.13
N LEU A 94 -32.63 2.14 -3.89
CA LEU A 94 -32.04 2.06 -2.56
C LEU A 94 -32.06 3.41 -1.82
N THR A 95 -32.02 4.54 -2.54
CA THR A 95 -31.96 5.88 -1.94
C THR A 95 -33.24 6.25 -1.18
N ARG A 96 -34.33 5.56 -1.50
CA ARG A 96 -35.65 5.76 -0.89
C ARG A 96 -36.07 4.68 0.09
N LEU A 97 -35.19 3.67 0.29
CA LEU A 97 -35.52 2.58 1.20
C LEU A 97 -35.40 3.04 2.66
N PRO A 98 -36.38 2.66 3.51
CA PRO A 98 -36.23 2.86 4.95
C PRO A 98 -35.14 1.93 5.51
N GLU A 99 -34.49 2.36 6.59
CA GLU A 99 -33.32 1.70 7.18
C GLU A 99 -33.56 0.19 7.47
N HIS A 100 -34.71 -0.18 7.99
CA HIS A 100 -35.01 -1.59 8.27
C HIS A 100 -34.97 -2.48 7.02
N LYS A 101 -35.32 -1.96 5.82
CA LYS A 101 -35.20 -2.69 4.55
C LYS A 101 -33.76 -2.72 4.06
N MET A 102 -33.01 -1.63 4.23
CA MET A 102 -31.59 -1.62 3.91
C MET A 102 -30.80 -2.60 4.77
N GLN A 103 -31.13 -2.76 6.06
CA GLN A 103 -30.51 -3.75 6.94
C GLN A 103 -30.67 -5.19 6.44
N HIS A 104 -31.80 -5.53 5.80
CA HIS A 104 -32.00 -6.84 5.18
C HIS A 104 -31.17 -7.06 3.92
N LEU A 105 -30.85 -5.99 3.18
CA LEU A 105 -30.04 -6.09 1.96
C LEU A 105 -28.53 -6.12 2.26
N ARG A 106 -28.11 -5.35 3.27
CA ARG A 106 -26.69 -5.29 3.67
C ARG A 106 -26.26 -6.63 4.22
N GLY A 107 -25.18 -7.18 3.68
CA GLY A 107 -24.59 -8.47 4.07
C GLY A 107 -25.24 -9.66 3.38
N ASP A 108 -26.55 -9.65 3.13
CA ASP A 108 -27.27 -10.74 2.46
C ASP A 108 -27.19 -10.63 0.92
N ARG A 109 -27.61 -9.50 0.37
CA ARG A 109 -27.68 -9.31 -1.10
C ARG A 109 -26.53 -8.41 -1.61
N ILE A 110 -26.14 -7.41 -0.84
CA ILE A 110 -25.04 -6.49 -1.14
C ILE A 110 -24.09 -6.51 0.06
N ALA A 111 -22.87 -6.99 -0.16
CA ALA A 111 -21.84 -7.02 0.87
C ALA A 111 -20.71 -6.03 0.55
N MET A 112 -20.00 -5.58 1.58
CA MET A 112 -18.88 -4.65 1.42
C MET A 112 -17.67 -5.08 2.23
N ILE A 113 -16.48 -5.03 1.60
CA ILE A 113 -15.18 -5.11 2.22
C ILE A 113 -14.68 -3.67 2.35
N PHE A 114 -14.50 -3.20 3.59
CA PHE A 114 -14.03 -1.84 3.87
C PHE A 114 -12.50 -1.74 3.74
N GLN A 115 -12.03 -0.53 3.50
CA GLN A 115 -10.62 -0.21 3.24
C GLN A 115 -9.65 -0.68 4.33
N GLU A 116 -10.05 -0.63 5.61
CA GLU A 116 -9.21 -1.02 6.73
C GLU A 116 -9.74 -2.28 7.46
N PRO A 117 -9.10 -3.44 7.30
CA PRO A 117 -9.52 -4.67 8.00
C PRO A 117 -9.45 -4.56 9.54
N MET A 118 -8.57 -3.66 10.04
CA MET A 118 -8.39 -3.45 11.48
C MET A 118 -9.59 -2.79 12.14
N THR A 119 -10.27 -1.89 11.43
CA THR A 119 -11.46 -1.17 11.90
C THR A 119 -12.75 -1.95 11.61
N ALA A 120 -12.72 -2.86 10.63
CA ALA A 120 -13.87 -3.68 10.26
C ALA A 120 -14.17 -4.81 11.25
N LEU A 121 -13.16 -5.30 12.00
CA LEU A 121 -13.32 -6.36 12.99
C LEU A 121 -13.36 -5.79 14.41
N ASN A 122 -14.31 -6.27 15.23
CA ASN A 122 -14.38 -5.93 16.65
C ASN A 122 -13.21 -6.60 17.41
N PRO A 123 -12.24 -5.83 17.96
CA PRO A 123 -11.02 -6.38 18.55
C PRO A 123 -11.27 -7.18 19.84
N VAL A 124 -12.40 -6.99 20.52
CA VAL A 124 -12.75 -7.65 21.78
C VAL A 124 -13.71 -8.85 21.60
N MET A 125 -14.08 -9.17 20.34
CA MET A 125 -14.89 -10.34 20.00
C MET A 125 -14.07 -11.38 19.25
N ARG A 126 -14.37 -12.67 19.48
CA ARG A 126 -13.73 -13.75 18.72
C ARG A 126 -14.22 -13.78 17.28
N ILE A 127 -13.38 -14.27 16.38
CA ILE A 127 -13.71 -14.38 14.95
C ILE A 127 -14.99 -15.20 14.73
N GLY A 128 -15.13 -16.33 15.41
CA GLY A 128 -16.32 -17.19 15.29
C GLY A 128 -17.60 -16.52 15.78
N ASP A 129 -17.51 -15.65 16.77
CA ASP A 129 -18.68 -14.95 17.31
C ASP A 129 -19.14 -13.88 16.33
N GLN A 130 -18.22 -13.12 15.71
CA GLN A 130 -18.52 -12.11 14.70
C GLN A 130 -19.15 -12.73 13.44
N LEU A 131 -18.60 -13.85 12.94
CA LEU A 131 -19.17 -14.58 11.80
C LEU A 131 -20.58 -15.12 12.12
N THR A 132 -20.77 -15.74 13.28
CA THR A 132 -22.08 -16.30 13.67
C THR A 132 -23.11 -15.21 13.92
N GLU A 133 -22.71 -14.04 14.43
CA GLU A 133 -23.58 -12.88 14.59
C GLU A 133 -24.07 -12.38 13.21
N ALA A 134 -23.17 -12.17 12.26
CA ALA A 134 -23.52 -11.73 10.90
C ALA A 134 -24.50 -12.71 10.22
N ILE A 135 -24.26 -14.02 10.31
CA ILE A 135 -25.14 -15.03 9.73
C ILE A 135 -26.52 -15.01 10.39
N ARG A 136 -26.59 -14.97 11.72
CA ARG A 136 -27.85 -15.03 12.47
C ARG A 136 -28.65 -13.72 12.42
N ALA A 137 -28.05 -12.62 12.05
CA ALA A 137 -28.75 -11.37 11.81
C ALA A 137 -29.72 -11.46 10.60
N HIS A 138 -29.45 -12.34 9.65
CA HIS A 138 -30.23 -12.52 8.43
C HIS A 138 -31.00 -13.84 8.36
N GLU A 139 -30.39 -14.92 8.84
CA GLU A 139 -30.99 -16.26 8.78
C GLU A 139 -31.32 -16.80 10.19
N PRO A 140 -32.61 -17.08 10.49
CA PRO A 140 -33.00 -17.66 11.77
C PRO A 140 -32.53 -19.13 11.87
N MET A 141 -31.41 -19.35 12.55
CA MET A 141 -30.85 -20.68 12.73
C MET A 141 -30.26 -20.91 14.14
N SER A 142 -30.03 -22.18 14.49
CA SER A 142 -29.39 -22.52 15.75
C SER A 142 -27.93 -22.05 15.79
N ALA A 143 -27.41 -21.77 16.99
CA ALA A 143 -26.00 -21.37 17.14
C ALA A 143 -25.03 -22.45 16.60
N ARG A 144 -25.39 -23.74 16.67
CA ARG A 144 -24.59 -24.83 16.10
C ARG A 144 -24.55 -24.76 14.56
N ALA A 145 -25.69 -24.50 13.91
CA ALA A 145 -25.77 -24.38 12.46
C ALA A 145 -25.01 -23.14 11.97
N ALA A 146 -25.18 -21.98 12.63
CA ALA A 146 -24.45 -20.77 12.32
C ALA A 146 -22.93 -20.95 12.45
N ARG A 147 -22.48 -21.69 13.48
CA ARG A 147 -21.06 -22.00 13.66
C ARG A 147 -20.50 -22.94 12.57
N ALA A 148 -21.30 -23.90 12.09
CA ALA A 148 -20.91 -24.75 10.97
C ALA A 148 -20.75 -23.91 9.69
N ARG A 149 -21.71 -23.02 9.41
CA ARG A 149 -21.63 -22.08 8.27
C ARG A 149 -20.46 -21.12 8.38
N ALA A 150 -20.16 -20.62 9.59
CA ALA A 150 -18.97 -19.81 9.85
C ALA A 150 -17.67 -20.57 9.55
N LEU A 151 -17.61 -21.86 9.87
CA LEU A 151 -16.47 -22.72 9.54
C LEU A 151 -16.32 -22.89 8.02
N GLU A 152 -17.42 -23.14 7.31
CA GLU A 152 -17.45 -23.24 5.84
C GLU A 152 -16.95 -21.94 5.19
N ALA A 153 -17.38 -20.77 5.70
CA ALA A 153 -16.91 -19.47 5.20
C ALA A 153 -15.40 -19.28 5.39
N LEU A 154 -14.83 -19.68 6.55
CA LEU A 154 -13.37 -19.65 6.77
C LEU A 154 -12.61 -20.64 5.88
N GLN A 155 -13.20 -21.79 5.57
CA GLN A 155 -12.63 -22.75 4.62
C GLN A 155 -12.64 -22.21 3.18
N ALA A 156 -13.74 -21.56 2.77
CA ALA A 156 -13.86 -20.93 1.45
C ALA A 156 -12.78 -19.88 1.19
N VAL A 157 -12.41 -19.10 2.23
CA VAL A 157 -11.30 -18.14 2.14
C VAL A 157 -9.92 -18.78 2.42
N ARG A 158 -9.84 -20.11 2.50
CA ARG A 158 -8.58 -20.86 2.66
C ARG A 158 -7.77 -20.46 3.89
N LEU A 159 -8.46 -20.17 4.98
CA LEU A 159 -7.78 -19.90 6.25
C LEU A 159 -7.27 -21.23 6.84
N THR A 160 -5.98 -21.28 7.18
CA THR A 160 -5.38 -22.48 7.79
C THR A 160 -5.91 -22.69 9.20
N GLU A 161 -6.10 -23.95 9.64
CA GLU A 161 -6.63 -24.33 10.96
C GLU A 161 -7.94 -23.57 11.33
N PRO A 162 -8.99 -23.58 10.48
CA PRO A 162 -10.14 -22.68 10.63
C PRO A 162 -10.89 -22.91 11.95
N GLU A 163 -10.94 -24.12 12.51
CA GLU A 163 -11.53 -24.41 13.82
C GLU A 163 -10.79 -23.70 14.96
N ARG A 164 -9.46 -23.57 14.87
CA ARG A 164 -8.65 -22.83 15.83
C ARG A 164 -8.89 -21.34 15.67
N ARG A 165 -8.93 -20.85 14.41
CA ARG A 165 -9.13 -19.43 14.11
C ARG A 165 -10.49 -18.90 14.58
N LEU A 166 -11.55 -19.71 14.54
CA LEU A 166 -12.85 -19.34 15.10
C LEU A 166 -12.79 -18.95 16.60
N LYS A 167 -11.80 -19.46 17.35
CA LYS A 167 -11.65 -19.20 18.79
C LYS A 167 -10.74 -18.02 19.10
N GLN A 168 -10.03 -17.50 18.11
CA GLN A 168 -9.07 -16.41 18.24
C GLN A 168 -9.72 -15.04 18.13
N TYR A 169 -9.01 -14.03 18.62
CA TYR A 169 -9.33 -12.62 18.46
C TYR A 169 -8.61 -12.01 17.25
N PRO A 170 -9.09 -10.91 16.67
CA PRO A 170 -8.45 -10.26 15.52
C PRO A 170 -6.97 -9.95 15.72
N HIS A 171 -6.55 -9.52 16.91
CA HIS A 171 -5.17 -9.17 17.20
C HIS A 171 -4.19 -10.36 17.21
N GLU A 172 -4.70 -11.58 17.28
CA GLU A 172 -3.90 -12.82 17.20
C GLU A 172 -3.64 -13.28 15.76
N LEU A 173 -4.22 -12.58 14.75
CA LEU A 173 -4.12 -12.90 13.33
C LEU A 173 -3.17 -11.93 12.60
N SER A 174 -2.48 -12.42 11.57
CA SER A 174 -1.73 -11.56 10.64
C SER A 174 -2.66 -10.66 9.81
N GLY A 175 -2.13 -9.61 9.16
CA GLY A 175 -2.90 -8.71 8.29
C GLY A 175 -3.67 -9.46 7.20
N GLY A 176 -3.01 -10.35 6.47
CA GLY A 176 -3.64 -11.16 5.43
C GLY A 176 -4.69 -12.15 5.96
N MET A 177 -4.49 -12.72 7.17
CA MET A 177 -5.52 -13.56 7.81
C MET A 177 -6.74 -12.73 8.20
N ARG A 178 -6.57 -11.51 8.74
CA ARG A 178 -7.68 -10.60 9.05
C ARG A 178 -8.46 -10.25 7.80
N GLN A 179 -7.78 -9.94 6.70
CA GLN A 179 -8.43 -9.66 5.43
C GLN A 179 -9.25 -10.84 4.94
N ARG A 180 -8.72 -12.06 5.01
CA ARG A 180 -9.47 -13.28 4.69
C ARG A 180 -10.69 -13.48 5.59
N VAL A 181 -10.61 -13.12 6.88
CA VAL A 181 -11.77 -13.14 7.79
C VAL A 181 -12.83 -12.12 7.38
N VAL A 182 -12.45 -10.89 7.03
CA VAL A 182 -13.38 -9.87 6.52
C VAL A 182 -14.06 -10.35 5.24
N ILE A 183 -13.30 -10.95 4.31
CA ILE A 183 -13.87 -11.56 3.11
C ILE A 183 -14.84 -12.70 3.49
N ALA A 184 -14.48 -13.57 4.45
CA ALA A 184 -15.35 -14.66 4.92
C ALA A 184 -16.68 -14.15 5.47
N ILE A 185 -16.66 -13.03 6.23
CA ILE A 185 -17.89 -12.38 6.73
C ILE A 185 -18.73 -11.88 5.54
N ALA A 186 -18.10 -11.22 4.57
CA ALA A 186 -18.78 -10.65 3.41
C ALA A 186 -19.45 -11.73 2.52
N ILE A 187 -18.83 -12.92 2.37
CA ILE A 187 -19.38 -14.00 1.52
C ILE A 187 -20.27 -15.00 2.28
N ALA A 188 -20.38 -14.91 3.61
CA ALA A 188 -21.07 -15.90 4.44
C ALA A 188 -22.53 -16.14 4.04
N LEU A 189 -23.19 -15.12 3.47
CA LEU A 189 -24.57 -15.15 2.99
C LEU A 189 -24.71 -15.24 1.47
N ARG A 190 -23.59 -15.34 0.72
CA ARG A 190 -23.54 -15.44 -0.75
C ARG A 190 -24.20 -14.26 -1.45
N PRO A 191 -23.66 -13.04 -1.33
CA PRO A 191 -24.28 -11.84 -1.89
C PRO A 191 -24.31 -11.86 -3.43
N ASP A 192 -25.27 -11.15 -4.02
CA ASP A 192 -25.33 -10.93 -5.48
C ASP A 192 -24.29 -9.90 -5.94
N VAL A 193 -24.02 -8.89 -5.08
CA VAL A 193 -23.05 -7.83 -5.33
C VAL A 193 -22.09 -7.72 -4.16
N MET A 194 -20.81 -7.70 -4.46
CA MET A 194 -19.73 -7.38 -3.51
C MET A 194 -19.07 -6.07 -3.89
N ILE A 195 -18.92 -5.18 -2.93
CA ILE A 195 -18.14 -3.96 -3.06
C ILE A 195 -16.83 -4.17 -2.29
N ALA A 196 -15.69 -4.12 -2.97
CA ALA A 196 -14.38 -4.22 -2.36
C ALA A 196 -13.68 -2.85 -2.44
N ASP A 197 -13.69 -2.11 -1.33
CA ASP A 197 -13.07 -0.79 -1.25
C ASP A 197 -11.61 -0.93 -0.78
N GLU A 198 -10.70 -0.82 -1.72
CA GLU A 198 -9.25 -1.01 -1.53
C GLU A 198 -8.90 -2.29 -0.74
N PRO A 199 -9.34 -3.47 -1.18
CA PRO A 199 -9.29 -4.70 -0.38
C PRO A 199 -7.87 -5.20 -0.09
N THR A 200 -6.86 -4.60 -0.68
CA THR A 200 -5.45 -5.01 -0.55
C THR A 200 -4.55 -3.92 0.01
N THR A 201 -5.08 -2.76 0.37
CA THR A 201 -4.32 -1.67 1.00
C THR A 201 -3.66 -2.15 2.28
N ALA A 202 -2.41 -1.78 2.50
CA ALA A 202 -1.55 -2.21 3.61
C ALA A 202 -1.23 -3.72 3.67
N LEU A 203 -1.40 -4.46 2.57
CA LEU A 203 -0.95 -5.85 2.44
C LEU A 203 0.35 -5.91 1.63
N ASP A 204 1.18 -6.90 1.97
CA ASP A 204 2.36 -7.21 1.16
C ASP A 204 1.97 -7.73 -0.22
N VAL A 205 2.82 -7.50 -1.20
CA VAL A 205 2.59 -7.83 -2.62
C VAL A 205 2.18 -9.30 -2.82
N THR A 206 2.79 -10.24 -2.08
CA THR A 206 2.43 -11.67 -2.17
C THR A 206 1.06 -11.96 -1.55
N VAL A 207 0.75 -11.34 -0.39
CA VAL A 207 -0.55 -11.47 0.28
C VAL A 207 -1.64 -10.75 -0.53
N GLN A 208 -1.34 -9.57 -1.08
CA GLN A 208 -2.22 -8.84 -2.00
C GLN A 208 -2.62 -9.73 -3.16
N ARG A 209 -1.65 -10.39 -3.80
CA ARG A 209 -1.90 -11.31 -4.91
C ARG A 209 -2.82 -12.45 -4.52
N ASP A 210 -2.54 -13.10 -3.38
CA ASP A 210 -3.35 -14.22 -2.87
C ASP A 210 -4.80 -13.80 -2.57
N VAL A 211 -5.01 -12.57 -2.08
CA VAL A 211 -6.34 -12.01 -1.80
C VAL A 211 -7.09 -11.69 -3.10
N LEU A 212 -6.42 -11.12 -4.10
CA LEU A 212 -7.04 -10.81 -5.40
C LEU A 212 -7.44 -12.09 -6.15
N ASP A 213 -6.57 -13.09 -6.17
CA ASP A 213 -6.86 -14.40 -6.77
C ASP A 213 -8.04 -15.07 -6.05
N LEU A 214 -8.11 -15.00 -4.72
CA LEU A 214 -9.23 -15.48 -3.93
C LEU A 214 -10.53 -14.76 -4.27
N LEU A 215 -10.54 -13.42 -4.34
CA LEU A 215 -11.73 -12.64 -4.70
C LEU A 215 -12.24 -12.99 -6.10
N ARG A 216 -11.32 -13.15 -7.08
CA ARG A 216 -11.68 -13.56 -8.45
C ARG A 216 -12.32 -14.95 -8.48
N GLU A 217 -11.73 -15.92 -7.79
CA GLU A 217 -12.28 -17.28 -7.69
C GLU A 217 -13.67 -17.27 -7.06
N LEU A 218 -13.83 -16.59 -5.91
CA LEU A 218 -15.12 -16.49 -5.23
C LEU A 218 -16.20 -15.78 -6.08
N ALA A 219 -15.83 -14.70 -6.78
CA ALA A 219 -16.75 -14.02 -7.68
C ALA A 219 -17.23 -14.95 -8.79
N THR A 220 -16.32 -15.71 -9.39
CA THR A 220 -16.64 -16.67 -10.45
C THR A 220 -17.47 -17.85 -9.92
N GLU A 221 -17.07 -18.47 -8.81
CA GLU A 221 -17.77 -19.63 -8.22
C GLU A 221 -19.19 -19.30 -7.76
N MET A 222 -19.41 -18.11 -7.22
CA MET A 222 -20.70 -17.66 -6.72
C MET A 222 -21.55 -16.95 -7.78
N GLY A 223 -20.97 -16.60 -8.95
CA GLY A 223 -21.64 -15.80 -9.98
C GLY A 223 -22.01 -14.39 -9.52
N MET A 224 -21.30 -13.87 -8.50
CA MET A 224 -21.56 -12.53 -7.96
C MET A 224 -20.89 -11.44 -8.80
N ALA A 225 -21.52 -10.27 -8.82
CA ALA A 225 -20.91 -9.07 -9.41
C ALA A 225 -19.98 -8.39 -8.40
N LEU A 226 -18.86 -7.84 -8.89
CA LEU A 226 -17.83 -7.20 -8.05
C LEU A 226 -17.64 -5.74 -8.46
N ILE A 227 -17.79 -4.81 -7.51
CA ILE A 227 -17.27 -3.45 -7.65
C ILE A 227 -15.94 -3.42 -6.92
N LEU A 228 -14.85 -3.21 -7.67
CA LEU A 228 -13.49 -3.11 -7.15
C LEU A 228 -13.04 -1.65 -7.14
N ILE A 229 -12.90 -1.07 -5.96
CA ILE A 229 -12.36 0.28 -5.81
C ILE A 229 -10.87 0.15 -5.51
N THR A 230 -10.04 0.78 -6.32
CA THR A 230 -8.58 0.80 -6.13
C THR A 230 -7.94 1.97 -6.87
N HIS A 231 -6.79 2.41 -6.39
CA HIS A 231 -5.91 3.35 -7.09
C HIS A 231 -4.77 2.62 -7.84
N ASP A 232 -4.62 1.30 -7.65
CA ASP A 232 -3.59 0.49 -8.30
C ASP A 232 -4.06 0.02 -9.69
N MET A 233 -3.53 0.66 -10.74
CA MET A 233 -3.88 0.33 -12.13
C MET A 233 -3.38 -1.05 -12.56
N GLY A 234 -2.36 -1.61 -11.91
CA GLY A 234 -1.95 -3.00 -12.12
C GLY A 234 -3.03 -3.98 -11.65
N VAL A 235 -3.64 -3.72 -10.49
CA VAL A 235 -4.78 -4.49 -9.97
C VAL A 235 -6.00 -4.33 -10.88
N VAL A 236 -6.28 -3.11 -11.37
CA VAL A 236 -7.35 -2.86 -12.35
C VAL A 236 -7.15 -3.70 -13.61
N ALA A 237 -5.94 -3.67 -14.19
CA ALA A 237 -5.61 -4.42 -15.41
C ALA A 237 -5.83 -5.93 -15.27
N GLU A 238 -5.56 -6.45 -14.07
CA GLU A 238 -5.65 -7.89 -13.80
C GLU A 238 -7.05 -8.39 -13.44
N MET A 239 -7.88 -7.53 -12.79
CA MET A 239 -9.13 -7.97 -12.18
C MET A 239 -10.38 -7.54 -12.93
N ALA A 240 -10.35 -6.40 -13.62
CA ALA A 240 -11.54 -5.76 -14.14
C ALA A 240 -11.94 -6.25 -15.54
N ASP A 241 -13.25 -6.36 -15.78
CA ASP A 241 -13.83 -6.45 -17.12
C ASP A 241 -13.97 -5.05 -17.72
N ARG A 242 -14.43 -4.10 -16.91
CA ARG A 242 -14.71 -2.70 -17.28
C ARG A 242 -14.19 -1.77 -16.19
N VAL A 243 -13.80 -0.58 -16.58
CA VAL A 243 -13.20 0.43 -15.70
C VAL A 243 -13.94 1.74 -15.82
N LEU A 244 -14.30 2.31 -14.68
CA LEU A 244 -14.84 3.66 -14.54
C LEU A 244 -13.77 4.52 -13.85
N VAL A 245 -13.27 5.53 -14.56
CA VAL A 245 -12.28 6.47 -14.04
C VAL A 245 -12.96 7.70 -13.46
N MET A 246 -12.63 8.04 -12.22
CA MET A 246 -13.16 9.22 -11.52
C MET A 246 -12.09 10.25 -11.22
N GLN A 247 -12.43 11.53 -11.37
CA GLN A 247 -11.61 12.68 -10.97
C GLN A 247 -12.50 13.76 -10.33
N SER A 248 -12.11 14.25 -9.14
CA SER A 248 -12.78 15.37 -8.47
C SER A 248 -14.31 15.22 -8.39
N GLY A 249 -14.78 14.03 -8.03
CA GLY A 249 -16.20 13.72 -7.88
C GLY A 249 -16.97 13.47 -9.18
N ARG A 250 -16.29 13.40 -10.32
CA ARG A 250 -16.94 13.21 -11.63
C ARG A 250 -16.42 11.98 -12.34
N GLN A 251 -17.27 11.34 -13.12
CA GLN A 251 -16.87 10.35 -14.10
C GLN A 251 -16.12 11.03 -15.25
N VAL A 252 -14.94 10.52 -15.55
CA VAL A 252 -14.07 11.03 -16.63
C VAL A 252 -14.15 10.13 -17.84
N GLU A 253 -14.01 8.82 -17.64
CA GLU A 253 -14.01 7.84 -18.71
C GLU A 253 -14.53 6.49 -18.20
N GLU A 254 -15.25 5.77 -19.08
CA GLU A 254 -15.69 4.41 -18.84
C GLU A 254 -15.46 3.59 -20.10
N ALA A 255 -14.75 2.47 -19.98
CA ALA A 255 -14.43 1.60 -21.11
C ALA A 255 -14.16 0.17 -20.63
N SER A 256 -14.08 -0.78 -21.58
CA SER A 256 -13.49 -2.09 -21.30
C SER A 256 -12.04 -1.92 -20.81
N VAL A 257 -11.57 -2.84 -19.97
CA VAL A 257 -10.18 -2.77 -19.49
C VAL A 257 -9.17 -2.77 -20.65
N LEU A 258 -9.44 -3.52 -21.72
CA LEU A 258 -8.58 -3.58 -22.89
C LEU A 258 -8.53 -2.26 -23.66
N ASP A 259 -9.66 -1.59 -23.81
CA ASP A 259 -9.74 -0.31 -24.53
C ASP A 259 -9.11 0.82 -23.69
N LEU A 260 -9.39 0.86 -22.37
CA LEU A 260 -8.82 1.88 -21.48
C LEU A 260 -7.29 1.83 -21.44
N PHE A 261 -6.71 0.64 -21.35
CA PHE A 261 -5.25 0.48 -21.34
C PHE A 261 -4.61 0.59 -22.73
N GLY A 262 -5.36 0.24 -23.79
CA GLY A 262 -4.86 0.27 -25.15
C GLY A 262 -4.93 1.63 -25.82
N ALA A 263 -6.01 2.40 -25.57
CA ALA A 263 -6.29 3.67 -26.25
C ALA A 263 -7.15 4.61 -25.36
N PRO A 264 -6.65 5.07 -24.20
CA PRO A 264 -7.38 5.97 -23.33
C PRO A 264 -7.75 7.27 -24.06
N GLN A 265 -9.01 7.70 -23.97
CA GLN A 265 -9.51 8.84 -24.71
C GLN A 265 -9.37 10.15 -23.94
N GLN A 266 -9.40 10.12 -22.62
CA GLN A 266 -9.38 11.32 -21.80
C GLN A 266 -7.96 11.68 -21.35
N PRO A 267 -7.58 12.97 -21.39
CA PRO A 267 -6.23 13.40 -20.98
C PRO A 267 -5.87 12.97 -19.55
N TYR A 268 -6.82 13.01 -18.63
CA TYR A 268 -6.59 12.56 -17.26
C TYR A 268 -6.28 11.06 -17.18
N THR A 269 -7.02 10.22 -17.91
CA THR A 269 -6.77 8.77 -17.95
C THR A 269 -5.38 8.47 -18.56
N GLN A 270 -5.02 9.21 -19.62
CA GLN A 270 -3.69 9.10 -20.24
C GLN A 270 -2.58 9.45 -19.23
N HIS A 271 -2.74 10.56 -18.50
CA HIS A 271 -1.80 10.96 -17.47
C HIS A 271 -1.72 9.95 -16.33
N LEU A 272 -2.87 9.46 -15.82
CA LEU A 272 -2.94 8.46 -14.77
C LEU A 272 -2.19 7.17 -15.17
N LEU A 273 -2.43 6.66 -16.39
CA LEU A 273 -1.76 5.46 -16.89
C LEU A 273 -0.27 5.66 -17.19
N ALA A 274 0.14 6.87 -17.60
CA ALA A 274 1.54 7.21 -17.81
C ALA A 274 2.34 7.32 -16.50
N SER A 275 1.67 7.70 -15.41
CA SER A 275 2.29 7.84 -14.08
C SER A 275 2.50 6.50 -13.37
N VAL A 276 1.90 5.40 -13.87
CA VAL A 276 2.04 4.06 -13.25
C VAL A 276 3.45 3.53 -13.46
N PRO A 277 4.21 3.21 -12.40
CA PRO A 277 5.50 2.58 -12.52
C PRO A 277 5.38 1.22 -13.22
N ARG A 278 6.23 0.96 -14.20
CA ARG A 278 6.25 -0.32 -14.93
C ARG A 278 7.56 -1.04 -14.69
N MET A 279 7.47 -2.34 -14.46
CA MET A 279 8.65 -3.20 -14.43
C MET A 279 9.26 -3.37 -15.83
N GLY A 280 10.57 -3.59 -15.88
CA GLY A 280 11.32 -3.71 -17.14
C GLY A 280 11.74 -2.38 -17.74
N GLN A 281 11.55 -1.26 -17.05
CA GLN A 281 11.99 0.08 -17.47
C GLN A 281 13.17 0.62 -16.64
N GLY A 282 13.71 -0.21 -15.74
CA GLY A 282 14.85 0.15 -14.89
C GLY A 282 16.06 0.59 -15.72
N ARG A 283 16.70 1.69 -15.32
CA ARG A 283 17.91 2.19 -15.97
C ARG A 283 19.13 1.50 -15.36
N GLU A 284 20.06 1.02 -16.20
CA GLU A 284 21.38 0.62 -15.71
C GLU A 284 22.09 1.85 -15.17
N ARG A 285 22.38 1.84 -13.87
CA ARG A 285 23.13 2.86 -13.16
C ARG A 285 24.36 2.22 -12.55
N GLY A 286 25.55 2.68 -12.94
CA GLY A 286 26.81 2.15 -12.41
C GLY A 286 27.11 2.75 -11.04
N VAL A 287 27.33 1.90 -10.04
CA VAL A 287 27.87 2.29 -8.72
C VAL A 287 29.33 1.82 -8.64
N ASP A 288 30.23 2.73 -8.25
CA ASP A 288 31.63 2.35 -7.99
C ASP A 288 31.73 1.60 -6.64
N THR A 289 31.56 0.30 -6.69
CA THR A 289 31.65 -0.58 -5.51
C THR A 289 33.08 -0.77 -5.00
N LYS A 290 34.11 -0.24 -5.70
CA LYS A 290 35.51 -0.24 -5.25
C LYS A 290 35.82 0.99 -4.40
N ALA A 291 35.00 2.02 -4.44
CA ALA A 291 35.13 3.20 -3.59
C ALA A 291 34.90 2.83 -2.11
N ARG A 292 35.32 3.72 -1.22
CA ARG A 292 35.00 3.56 0.21
C ARG A 292 33.50 3.76 0.43
N PRO A 293 32.83 2.81 1.11
CA PRO A 293 31.40 2.96 1.36
C PRO A 293 31.09 4.16 2.28
N LEU A 294 29.98 4.84 2.01
CA LEU A 294 29.41 5.87 2.88
C LEU A 294 28.89 5.24 4.18
N VAL A 295 28.15 4.12 4.04
CA VAL A 295 27.68 3.31 5.17
C VAL A 295 28.17 1.89 4.97
N SER A 296 28.70 1.28 6.06
CA SER A 296 29.10 -0.11 6.09
C SER A 296 28.43 -0.80 7.27
N VAL A 297 27.72 -1.88 7.00
CA VAL A 297 26.98 -2.68 7.98
C VAL A 297 27.55 -4.09 8.02
N ARG A 298 27.94 -4.54 9.21
CA ARG A 298 28.54 -5.87 9.41
C ARG A 298 27.88 -6.58 10.60
N ASP A 299 27.41 -7.79 10.34
CA ASP A 299 26.78 -8.69 11.31
C ASP A 299 25.65 -8.02 12.12
N LEU A 300 24.88 -7.14 11.48
CA LEU A 300 23.79 -6.41 12.14
C LEU A 300 22.73 -7.39 12.60
N ARG A 301 22.43 -7.35 13.90
CA ARG A 301 21.38 -8.13 14.55
C ARG A 301 20.49 -7.23 15.39
N VAL A 302 19.18 -7.43 15.28
CA VAL A 302 18.17 -6.79 16.13
C VAL A 302 17.15 -7.82 16.58
N THR A 303 16.98 -7.96 17.88
CA THR A 303 16.02 -8.88 18.48
C THR A 303 15.09 -8.15 19.45
N TYR A 304 13.84 -8.60 19.54
CA TYR A 304 12.87 -8.11 20.50
C TYR A 304 12.40 -9.25 21.39
N ASP A 305 12.43 -9.04 22.71
CA ASP A 305 11.96 -10.01 23.68
C ASP A 305 10.44 -9.97 23.79
N LEU A 306 9.77 -11.10 23.60
CA LEU A 306 8.35 -11.29 23.89
C LEU A 306 8.22 -11.82 25.32
N ARG A 307 7.67 -10.98 26.20
CA ARG A 307 7.48 -11.29 27.61
C ARG A 307 6.05 -11.74 27.87
N GLY A 308 5.84 -12.58 28.85
CA GLY A 308 4.52 -13.05 29.19
C GLY A 308 4.50 -13.86 30.49
N GLY A 309 3.25 -14.26 30.87
CA GLY A 309 3.00 -14.95 32.13
C GLY A 309 3.00 -13.99 33.34
N ILE A 310 2.64 -14.54 34.52
CA ILE A 310 2.49 -13.76 35.76
C ILE A 310 3.82 -13.13 36.22
N LEU A 311 4.95 -13.67 35.81
CA LEU A 311 6.28 -13.21 36.21
C LEU A 311 7.00 -12.37 35.14
N ASP A 312 6.30 -11.94 34.09
CA ASP A 312 6.85 -11.14 32.97
C ASP A 312 8.20 -11.68 32.41
N ARG A 313 8.30 -13.01 32.30
CA ARG A 313 9.50 -13.67 31.78
C ARG A 313 9.53 -13.67 30.26
N VAL A 314 10.73 -13.59 29.68
CA VAL A 314 10.92 -13.74 28.23
C VAL A 314 10.52 -15.16 27.84
N GLN A 315 9.50 -15.28 27.01
CA GLN A 315 8.97 -16.57 26.51
C GLN A 315 9.48 -16.90 25.12
N ALA A 316 9.68 -15.87 24.29
CA ALA A 316 10.15 -16.00 22.92
C ALA A 316 10.92 -14.74 22.50
N ARG A 317 11.63 -14.82 21.39
CA ARG A 317 12.32 -13.68 20.74
C ARG A 317 11.87 -13.52 19.30
N VAL A 318 11.66 -12.29 18.91
CA VAL A 318 11.50 -11.93 17.50
C VAL A 318 12.87 -11.60 16.94
N HIS A 319 13.39 -12.40 16.00
CA HIS A 319 14.62 -12.12 15.27
C HIS A 319 14.30 -11.22 14.07
N ALA A 320 14.16 -9.91 14.35
CA ALA A 320 13.74 -8.94 13.33
C ALA A 320 14.83 -8.70 12.28
N VAL A 321 16.10 -8.74 12.68
CA VAL A 321 17.26 -8.68 11.79
C VAL A 321 18.30 -9.67 12.31
N GLU A 322 18.86 -10.49 11.43
CA GLU A 322 19.78 -11.57 11.82
C GLU A 322 21.02 -11.58 10.92
N LYS A 323 22.13 -11.04 11.45
CA LYS A 323 23.48 -11.01 10.87
C LYS A 323 23.54 -10.55 9.41
N ILE A 324 22.90 -9.43 9.08
CA ILE A 324 22.96 -8.88 7.71
C ILE A 324 24.22 -8.06 7.49
N ASN A 325 24.70 -8.11 6.24
CA ASN A 325 25.90 -7.40 5.78
C ASN A 325 25.60 -6.68 4.47
N PHE A 326 25.87 -5.38 4.40
CA PHE A 326 25.76 -4.60 3.16
C PHE A 326 26.53 -3.27 3.27
N ASP A 327 26.80 -2.67 2.12
CA ASP A 327 27.42 -1.36 1.99
C ASP A 327 26.54 -0.43 1.17
N ILE A 328 26.51 0.87 1.50
CA ILE A 328 25.88 1.94 0.71
C ILE A 328 27.02 2.89 0.28
N TYR A 329 27.08 3.24 -0.99
CA TYR A 329 28.10 4.11 -1.54
C TYR A 329 27.59 5.56 -1.70
N ALA A 330 28.52 6.51 -1.82
CA ALA A 330 28.16 7.91 -2.01
C ALA A 330 27.42 8.11 -3.35
N GLY A 331 26.31 8.85 -3.33
CA GLY A 331 25.45 9.09 -4.48
C GLY A 331 24.62 7.88 -4.92
N GLU A 332 24.63 6.78 -4.16
CA GLU A 332 23.84 5.57 -4.45
C GLU A 332 22.41 5.69 -3.92
N THR A 333 21.45 5.13 -4.66
CA THR A 333 20.16 4.72 -4.15
C THR A 333 20.20 3.21 -3.91
N PHE A 334 20.42 2.82 -2.65
CA PHE A 334 20.39 1.42 -2.22
C PHE A 334 18.99 1.07 -1.72
N ALA A 335 18.33 0.11 -2.36
CA ALA A 335 17.00 -0.30 -1.96
C ALA A 335 16.99 -1.56 -1.10
N VAL A 336 16.08 -1.61 -0.14
CA VAL A 336 15.77 -2.82 0.64
C VAL A 336 14.31 -3.18 0.43
N VAL A 337 14.07 -4.37 -0.12
CA VAL A 337 12.74 -4.87 -0.46
C VAL A 337 12.41 -6.17 0.26
N GLY A 338 11.14 -6.51 0.37
CA GLY A 338 10.66 -7.75 1.00
C GLY A 338 9.27 -7.56 1.61
N GLU A 339 8.68 -8.65 2.08
CA GLU A 339 7.36 -8.62 2.73
C GLU A 339 7.37 -7.84 4.05
N SER A 340 6.17 -7.40 4.50
CA SER A 340 6.00 -6.71 5.79
C SER A 340 6.48 -7.60 6.95
N GLY A 341 7.09 -6.99 7.95
CA GLY A 341 7.64 -7.74 9.07
C GLY A 341 8.94 -8.52 8.78
N CYS A 342 9.50 -8.48 7.56
CA CYS A 342 10.80 -9.13 7.28
C CYS A 342 12.01 -8.38 7.86
N GLY A 343 11.82 -7.18 8.47
CA GLY A 343 12.87 -6.44 9.18
C GLY A 343 13.36 -5.15 8.51
N LYS A 344 12.83 -4.72 7.36
CA LYS A 344 13.26 -3.52 6.61
C LYS A 344 13.31 -2.25 7.47
N SER A 345 12.19 -1.87 8.05
CA SER A 345 12.11 -0.68 8.93
C SER A 345 12.94 -0.82 10.20
N THR A 346 13.22 -2.06 10.64
CA THR A 346 14.12 -2.31 11.77
C THR A 346 15.56 -2.00 11.39
N VAL A 347 16.00 -2.30 10.16
CA VAL A 347 17.30 -1.89 9.62
C VAL A 347 17.42 -0.37 9.61
N ALA A 348 16.42 0.34 9.10
CA ALA A 348 16.39 1.81 9.09
C ALA A 348 16.51 2.41 10.50
N ARG A 349 15.77 1.87 11.46
CA ARG A 349 15.80 2.30 12.86
C ARG A 349 17.13 1.97 13.55
N ALA A 350 17.79 0.87 13.19
CA ALA A 350 19.11 0.52 13.71
C ALA A 350 20.18 1.50 13.20
N LEU A 351 20.16 1.85 11.92
CA LEU A 351 21.06 2.83 11.30
C LEU A 351 20.93 4.22 11.93
N THR A 352 19.71 4.63 12.26
CA THR A 352 19.43 5.93 12.91
C THR A 352 19.62 5.89 14.43
N GLY A 353 19.97 4.73 15.01
CA GLY A 353 20.16 4.57 16.46
C GLY A 353 18.86 4.57 17.28
N LEU A 354 17.71 4.44 16.63
CA LEU A 354 16.38 4.42 17.30
C LEU A 354 16.08 3.08 17.98
N VAL A 355 16.81 2.02 17.63
CA VAL A 355 16.70 0.70 18.28
C VAL A 355 18.08 0.17 18.65
N PRO A 356 18.19 -0.58 19.78
CA PRO A 356 19.43 -1.26 20.13
C PRO A 356 19.73 -2.36 19.11
N HIS A 357 21.03 -2.56 18.82
CA HIS A 357 21.49 -3.57 17.87
C HIS A 357 22.83 -4.15 18.32
N GLU A 358 23.15 -5.32 17.81
CA GLU A 358 24.46 -5.95 17.82
C GLU A 358 25.09 -5.82 16.43
N GLY A 359 26.41 -6.03 16.33
CA GLY A 359 27.16 -5.85 15.09
C GLY A 359 27.77 -4.46 14.97
N VAL A 360 28.33 -4.15 13.80
CA VAL A 360 29.06 -2.91 13.55
C VAL A 360 28.41 -2.12 12.43
N ILE A 361 28.07 -0.87 12.71
CA ILE A 361 27.63 0.10 11.70
C ILE A 361 28.70 1.20 11.65
N GLN A 362 29.20 1.49 10.45
CA GLN A 362 30.15 2.58 10.21
C GLN A 362 29.55 3.59 9.24
N PHE A 363 29.75 4.86 9.49
CA PHE A 363 29.46 5.97 8.60
C PHE A 363 30.74 6.69 8.23
N GLU A 364 31.05 6.81 6.95
CA GLU A 364 32.35 7.31 6.44
C GLU A 364 33.57 6.63 7.10
N GLY A 365 33.42 5.31 7.40
CA GLY A 365 34.43 4.47 8.04
C GLY A 365 34.66 4.74 9.53
N LYS A 366 33.78 5.51 10.17
CA LYS A 366 33.77 5.70 11.62
C LYS A 366 32.61 4.92 12.23
N PRO A 367 32.79 4.19 13.33
CA PRO A 367 31.70 3.47 13.98
C PRO A 367 30.69 4.48 14.53
N LEU A 368 29.40 4.12 14.44
CA LEU A 368 28.32 4.90 15.05
C LEU A 368 28.34 4.70 16.57
N LEU A 369 28.88 5.70 17.28
CA LEU A 369 28.96 5.69 18.74
C LEU A 369 27.64 6.22 19.34
N ARG A 370 27.36 5.79 20.58
CA ARG A 370 26.13 6.14 21.31
C ARG A 370 26.29 7.34 22.25
N ASP A 371 27.44 7.99 22.27
CA ASP A 371 27.61 9.23 23.02
C ASP A 371 26.86 10.39 22.36
N ARG A 372 26.47 11.39 23.16
CA ARG A 372 25.60 12.50 22.71
C ARG A 372 26.19 13.30 21.54
N ALA A 373 27.49 13.52 21.50
CA ALA A 373 28.13 14.29 20.44
C ALA A 373 28.12 13.53 19.10
N SER A 374 28.44 12.24 19.15
CA SER A 374 28.38 11.34 17.99
C SER A 374 26.95 11.19 17.50
N GLN A 375 25.97 11.04 18.39
CA GLN A 375 24.56 10.97 18.01
C GLN A 375 24.09 12.24 17.26
N LEU A 376 24.44 13.44 17.76
CA LEU A 376 24.10 14.69 17.06
C LEU A 376 24.77 14.76 15.67
N ALA A 377 26.04 14.38 15.56
CA ALA A 377 26.73 14.36 14.27
C ALA A 377 26.10 13.36 13.29
N ASN A 378 25.76 12.16 13.77
CA ASN A 378 25.13 11.11 12.98
C ASN A 378 23.72 11.54 12.54
N THR A 379 22.91 12.11 13.44
CA THR A 379 21.57 12.63 13.11
C THR A 379 21.64 13.72 12.06
N ARG A 380 22.65 14.62 12.13
CA ARG A 380 22.84 15.63 11.08
C ARG A 380 23.19 15.01 9.72
N ALA A 381 24.01 13.96 9.70
CA ALA A 381 24.49 13.34 8.47
C ALA A 381 23.48 12.36 7.85
N MET A 382 22.63 11.76 8.67
CA MET A 382 21.60 10.79 8.26
C MET A 382 20.23 11.23 8.76
N GLN A 383 19.29 11.41 7.85
CA GLN A 383 17.91 11.80 8.17
C GLN A 383 16.95 10.71 7.70
N MET A 384 15.81 10.58 8.39
CA MET A 384 14.80 9.59 8.08
C MET A 384 13.48 10.26 7.70
N VAL A 385 12.89 9.80 6.60
CA VAL A 385 11.52 10.09 6.19
C VAL A 385 10.70 8.86 6.54
N PHE A 386 9.75 9.02 7.45
CA PHE A 386 8.93 7.93 8.00
C PHE A 386 7.78 7.57 7.07
N GLN A 387 7.27 6.35 7.24
CA GLN A 387 6.15 5.77 6.48
C GLN A 387 4.86 6.58 6.62
N ASP A 388 4.52 7.02 7.82
CA ASP A 388 3.30 7.81 8.10
C ASP A 388 3.64 9.28 8.34
N PRO A 389 3.36 10.18 7.38
CA PRO A 389 3.60 11.61 7.54
C PRO A 389 2.79 12.24 8.67
N MET A 390 1.59 11.69 8.98
CA MET A 390 0.74 12.22 10.06
C MET A 390 1.36 11.96 11.43
N ALA A 391 1.86 10.75 11.65
CA ALA A 391 2.54 10.41 12.90
C ALA A 391 3.92 11.08 13.02
N ALA A 392 4.56 11.41 11.88
CA ALA A 392 5.87 12.04 11.85
C ALA A 392 5.86 13.55 12.13
N LEU A 393 4.75 14.25 11.87
CA LEU A 393 4.60 15.69 12.02
C LEU A 393 3.84 16.03 13.31
N ASN A 394 4.40 16.93 14.13
CA ASN A 394 3.68 17.42 15.29
C ASN A 394 2.54 18.36 14.85
N GLY A 395 1.29 17.91 14.96
CA GLY A 395 0.11 18.66 14.54
C GLY A 395 -0.15 19.98 15.30
N ARG A 396 0.63 20.27 16.35
CA ARG A 396 0.54 21.53 17.12
C ARG A 396 1.54 22.58 16.66
N MET A 397 2.41 22.27 15.72
CA MET A 397 3.41 23.17 15.16
C MET A 397 3.01 23.56 13.74
N THR A 398 3.36 24.76 13.30
CA THR A 398 3.24 25.13 11.91
C THR A 398 4.25 24.35 11.06
N VAL A 399 3.98 24.20 9.76
CA VAL A 399 4.88 23.44 8.90
C VAL A 399 6.24 24.14 8.73
N GLY A 400 6.26 25.47 8.79
CA GLY A 400 7.51 26.25 8.82
C GLY A 400 8.34 25.98 10.06
N ASP A 401 7.69 25.88 11.25
CA ASP A 401 8.37 25.55 12.50
C ASP A 401 8.93 24.13 12.46
N LEU A 402 8.19 23.17 11.92
CA LEU A 402 8.63 21.78 11.76
C LEU A 402 9.91 21.65 10.92
N VAL A 403 10.07 22.47 9.87
CA VAL A 403 11.28 22.47 9.04
C VAL A 403 12.43 23.25 9.70
N ARG A 404 12.13 24.26 10.52
CA ARG A 404 13.13 25.04 11.28
C ARG A 404 13.64 24.29 12.52
N GLU A 405 12.81 23.42 13.13
CA GLU A 405 13.12 22.71 14.38
C GLU A 405 14.49 21.96 14.34
N PRO A 406 14.84 21.15 13.32
CA PRO A 406 16.15 20.52 13.26
C PRO A 406 17.32 21.51 13.31
N LEU A 407 17.18 22.66 12.64
CA LEU A 407 18.21 23.71 12.65
C LEU A 407 18.37 24.34 14.04
N VAL A 408 17.27 24.50 14.78
CA VAL A 408 17.29 25.01 16.17
C VAL A 408 17.97 24.01 17.10
N ILE A 409 17.61 22.72 17.01
CA ILE A 409 18.19 21.64 17.84
C ILE A 409 19.69 21.54 17.64
N HIS A 410 20.16 21.67 16.41
CA HIS A 410 21.58 21.58 16.05
C HIS A 410 22.34 22.92 16.17
N GLY A 411 21.69 24.01 16.60
CA GLY A 411 22.31 25.31 16.78
C GLY A 411 22.81 25.96 15.47
N ILE A 412 22.17 25.63 14.35
CA ILE A 412 22.60 26.11 13.02
C ILE A 412 21.88 27.41 12.66
N GLY A 413 22.61 28.43 12.29
CA GLY A 413 22.12 29.70 11.78
C GLY A 413 21.40 30.59 12.81
N THR A 414 20.96 31.75 12.36
CA THR A 414 20.12 32.73 13.10
C THR A 414 18.64 32.44 12.85
N ALA A 415 17.74 33.09 13.59
CA ALA A 415 16.30 32.97 13.34
C ALA A 415 15.93 33.31 11.87
N GLN A 416 16.51 34.38 11.32
CA GLN A 416 16.27 34.78 9.93
C GLN A 416 16.78 33.72 8.94
N SER A 417 18.04 33.30 9.05
CA SER A 417 18.59 32.30 8.11
C SER A 417 17.90 30.94 8.17
N ARG A 418 17.29 30.57 9.32
CA ARG A 418 16.47 29.37 9.44
C ARG A 418 15.14 29.53 8.69
N THR A 419 14.55 30.71 8.73
CA THR A 419 13.33 31.02 7.98
C THR A 419 13.62 31.03 6.48
N ASP A 420 14.71 31.68 6.07
CA ASP A 420 15.14 31.71 4.64
C ASP A 420 15.38 30.28 4.13
N ARG A 421 16.04 29.43 4.93
CA ARG A 421 16.27 28.02 4.57
C ARG A 421 14.96 27.22 4.50
N ALA A 422 14.01 27.44 5.42
CA ALA A 422 12.70 26.80 5.37
C ALA A 422 11.95 27.20 4.09
N THR A 423 11.94 28.50 3.75
CA THR A 423 11.34 29.04 2.51
C THR A 423 11.94 28.37 1.28
N GLU A 424 13.27 28.35 1.17
CA GLU A 424 13.98 27.68 0.06
C GLU A 424 13.57 26.20 -0.08
N LEU A 425 13.52 25.47 1.03
CA LEU A 425 13.16 24.06 1.02
C LEU A 425 11.69 23.83 0.64
N PHE A 426 10.78 24.70 1.06
CA PHE A 426 9.38 24.63 0.63
C PHE A 426 9.23 24.87 -0.87
N GLU A 427 9.93 25.85 -1.44
CA GLU A 427 9.95 26.06 -2.88
C GLU A 427 10.52 24.84 -3.63
N ARG A 428 11.59 24.21 -3.11
CA ARG A 428 12.20 23.00 -3.69
C ARG A 428 11.27 21.81 -3.72
N VAL A 429 10.44 21.63 -2.69
CA VAL A 429 9.46 20.53 -2.66
C VAL A 429 8.14 20.90 -3.36
N GLY A 430 8.11 22.04 -4.08
CA GLY A 430 6.94 22.48 -4.84
C GLY A 430 5.76 22.94 -3.96
N LEU A 431 6.09 23.49 -2.79
CA LEU A 431 5.14 24.17 -1.89
C LEU A 431 5.58 25.64 -1.80
N GLY A 432 4.65 26.57 -1.94
CA GLY A 432 4.98 28.00 -1.85
C GLY A 432 5.27 28.45 -0.41
N PRO A 433 5.94 29.60 -0.23
CA PRO A 433 6.25 30.15 1.10
C PRO A 433 5.01 30.57 1.90
N GLU A 434 3.89 30.82 1.24
CA GLU A 434 2.62 31.24 1.83
C GLU A 434 2.00 30.19 2.75
N VAL A 435 2.49 28.93 2.71
CA VAL A 435 1.95 27.85 3.54
C VAL A 435 2.73 27.63 4.84
N LEU A 436 3.83 28.37 5.07
CA LEU A 436 4.70 28.16 6.25
C LEU A 436 4.00 28.30 7.60
N ASP A 437 2.97 29.14 7.69
CA ASP A 437 2.20 29.39 8.92
C ASP A 437 1.00 28.44 9.10
N ARG A 438 0.79 27.50 8.15
CA ARG A 438 -0.30 26.53 8.23
C ARG A 438 0.10 25.31 9.05
N TYR A 439 -0.90 24.54 9.47
CA TYR A 439 -0.72 23.32 10.27
C TYR A 439 -0.79 22.06 9.40
N PRO A 440 -0.14 20.95 9.82
CA PRO A 440 -0.10 19.70 9.02
C PRO A 440 -1.48 19.16 8.62
N HIS A 441 -2.51 19.34 9.44
CA HIS A 441 -3.85 18.82 9.14
C HIS A 441 -4.55 19.54 7.99
N GLU A 442 -4.05 20.71 7.57
CA GLU A 442 -4.59 21.49 6.45
C GLU A 442 -4.06 21.04 5.07
N PHE A 443 -3.19 20.02 5.03
CA PHE A 443 -2.52 19.54 3.82
C PHE A 443 -3.00 18.16 3.41
N SER A 444 -2.92 17.87 2.10
CA SER A 444 -3.12 16.51 1.57
C SER A 444 -1.99 15.56 2.00
N GLY A 445 -2.19 14.25 1.85
CA GLY A 445 -1.16 13.24 2.15
C GLY A 445 0.16 13.49 1.42
N GLY A 446 0.10 13.75 0.11
CA GLY A 446 1.28 14.05 -0.71
C GLY A 446 1.98 15.36 -0.33
N GLN A 447 1.22 16.38 0.03
CA GLN A 447 1.81 17.64 0.54
C GLN A 447 2.51 17.44 1.88
N ARG A 448 1.91 16.67 2.82
CA ARG A 448 2.55 16.29 4.09
C ARG A 448 3.84 15.52 3.87
N GLN A 449 3.86 14.61 2.89
CA GLN A 449 5.07 13.88 2.54
C GLN A 449 6.18 14.81 2.06
N ARG A 450 5.88 15.78 1.21
CA ARG A 450 6.83 16.80 0.77
C ARG A 450 7.34 17.65 1.95
N ILE A 451 6.49 17.96 2.94
CA ILE A 451 6.91 18.64 4.17
C ILE A 451 7.88 17.76 4.98
N CYS A 452 7.65 16.46 5.10
CA CYS A 452 8.58 15.53 5.74
C CYS A 452 9.94 15.49 5.02
N ILE A 453 9.93 15.50 3.68
CA ILE A 453 11.16 15.58 2.86
C ILE A 453 11.87 16.92 3.11
N ALA A 454 11.18 18.06 3.08
CA ALA A 454 11.76 19.37 3.37
C ALA A 454 12.40 19.41 4.77
N ARG A 455 11.74 18.84 5.78
CA ARG A 455 12.28 18.71 7.13
C ARG A 455 13.56 17.89 7.18
N ALA A 456 13.60 16.75 6.48
CA ALA A 456 14.80 15.90 6.38
C ALA A 456 15.97 16.62 5.70
N LEU A 457 15.68 17.46 4.69
CA LEU A 457 16.69 18.24 3.97
C LEU A 457 17.24 19.44 4.75
N ALA A 458 16.59 19.86 5.83
CA ALA A 458 16.98 21.05 6.58
C ALA A 458 18.44 21.03 7.03
N LEU A 459 18.95 19.88 7.43
CA LEU A 459 20.33 19.68 7.91
C LEU A 459 21.34 19.36 6.78
N SER A 460 20.94 19.34 5.51
CA SER A 460 21.77 18.96 4.36
C SER A 460 22.46 17.59 4.60
N PRO A 461 21.69 16.50 4.80
CA PRO A 461 22.23 15.19 5.14
C PRO A 461 22.99 14.59 3.95
N LYS A 462 23.91 13.67 4.22
CA LYS A 462 24.59 12.84 3.21
C LYS A 462 23.79 11.58 2.84
N LEU A 463 22.96 11.10 3.76
CA LEU A 463 22.08 9.96 3.57
C LEU A 463 20.67 10.29 4.01
N ILE A 464 19.68 10.02 3.16
CA ILE A 464 18.28 9.98 3.53
C ILE A 464 17.82 8.53 3.56
N ILE A 465 17.18 8.14 4.66
CA ILE A 465 16.53 6.85 4.82
C ILE A 465 15.04 7.07 4.57
N ALA A 466 14.54 6.58 3.45
CA ALA A 466 13.15 6.68 3.03
C ALA A 466 12.44 5.36 3.35
N ASP A 467 11.75 5.30 4.50
CA ASP A 467 11.04 4.09 4.96
C ASP A 467 9.59 4.12 4.49
N GLU A 468 9.29 3.36 3.41
CA GLU A 468 7.98 3.28 2.74
C GLU A 468 7.34 4.67 2.49
N SER A 469 8.19 5.66 2.20
CA SER A 469 7.83 7.08 2.16
C SER A 469 6.88 7.47 1.03
N VAL A 470 6.60 6.60 0.08
CA VAL A 470 5.71 6.87 -1.08
C VAL A 470 4.56 5.88 -1.20
N SER A 471 4.49 4.87 -0.35
CA SER A 471 3.54 3.75 -0.47
C SER A 471 2.07 4.14 -0.21
N ALA A 472 1.84 5.20 0.57
CA ALA A 472 0.50 5.69 0.91
C ALA A 472 0.02 6.83 -0.01
N LEU A 473 0.74 7.10 -1.11
CA LEU A 473 0.43 8.17 -2.04
C LEU A 473 -0.26 7.64 -3.29
N ASP A 474 -1.16 8.44 -3.85
CA ASP A 474 -1.72 8.18 -5.17
C ASP A 474 -0.64 8.13 -6.24
N VAL A 475 -0.84 7.36 -7.30
CA VAL A 475 0.16 7.05 -8.33
C VAL A 475 0.78 8.31 -8.95
N SER A 476 -0.02 9.35 -9.27
CA SER A 476 0.50 10.60 -9.85
C SER A 476 1.33 11.40 -8.85
N VAL A 477 0.90 11.44 -7.59
CA VAL A 477 1.65 12.11 -6.50
C VAL A 477 2.93 11.35 -6.19
N GLN A 478 2.88 10.01 -6.19
CA GLN A 478 4.03 9.13 -6.02
C GLN A 478 5.10 9.39 -7.08
N ALA A 479 4.72 9.43 -8.37
CA ALA A 479 5.63 9.73 -9.47
C ALA A 479 6.32 11.09 -9.26
N THR A 480 5.55 12.14 -8.94
CA THR A 480 6.09 13.47 -8.68
C THR A 480 7.08 13.51 -7.50
N VAL A 481 6.82 12.73 -6.42
CA VAL A 481 7.73 12.66 -5.26
C VAL A 481 9.01 11.89 -5.62
N LEU A 482 8.91 10.83 -6.44
CA LEU A 482 10.09 10.08 -6.89
C LEU A 482 10.99 10.93 -7.80
N ASP A 483 10.43 11.68 -8.74
CA ASP A 483 11.16 12.63 -9.59
C ASP A 483 11.87 13.67 -8.72
N LEU A 484 11.18 14.25 -7.74
CA LEU A 484 11.75 15.18 -6.78
C LEU A 484 12.95 14.56 -6.02
N LEU A 485 12.83 13.31 -5.54
CA LEU A 485 13.93 12.64 -4.84
C LEU A 485 15.14 12.42 -5.76
N GLU A 486 14.95 12.11 -7.05
CA GLU A 486 16.03 11.99 -8.03
C GLU A 486 16.69 13.35 -8.31
N GLU A 487 15.91 14.42 -8.49
CA GLU A 487 16.43 15.79 -8.67
C GLU A 487 17.28 16.22 -7.45
N LEU A 488 16.75 16.03 -6.24
CA LEU A 488 17.47 16.36 -5.01
C LEU A 488 18.74 15.51 -4.83
N LYS A 489 18.72 14.23 -5.23
CA LYS A 489 19.92 13.37 -5.25
C LYS A 489 21.00 13.97 -6.14
N ALA A 490 20.65 14.35 -7.35
CA ALA A 490 21.59 14.92 -8.32
C ALA A 490 22.13 16.29 -7.88
N GLU A 491 21.27 17.15 -7.32
CA GLU A 491 21.63 18.50 -6.92
C GLU A 491 22.53 18.53 -5.67
N PHE A 492 22.19 17.75 -4.65
CA PHE A 492 22.89 17.76 -3.36
C PHE A 492 23.94 16.66 -3.20
N GLY A 493 24.09 15.76 -4.19
CA GLY A 493 25.01 14.63 -4.13
C GLY A 493 24.70 13.65 -2.99
N MET A 494 23.42 13.52 -2.63
CA MET A 494 22.95 12.68 -1.53
C MET A 494 22.89 11.22 -1.93
N SER A 495 22.89 10.35 -0.91
CA SER A 495 22.62 8.92 -1.07
C SER A 495 21.27 8.59 -0.43
N TYR A 496 20.62 7.53 -0.90
CA TYR A 496 19.38 7.02 -0.33
C TYR A 496 19.51 5.59 0.14
N LEU A 497 18.95 5.31 1.33
CA LEU A 497 18.47 3.97 1.67
C LEU A 497 16.96 4.00 1.46
N PHE A 498 16.50 3.34 0.40
CA PHE A 498 15.10 3.35 -0.01
C PHE A 498 14.43 2.01 0.37
N ILE A 499 13.46 2.07 1.27
CA ILE A 499 12.69 0.90 1.70
C ILE A 499 11.31 0.97 1.06
N SER A 500 10.93 -0.06 0.32
CA SER A 500 9.62 -0.18 -0.30
C SER A 500 9.22 -1.64 -0.48
N HIS A 501 7.94 -1.87 -0.59
CA HIS A 501 7.36 -3.14 -1.04
C HIS A 501 6.91 -3.09 -2.52
N ASP A 502 6.93 -1.91 -3.16
CA ASP A 502 6.60 -1.74 -4.57
C ASP A 502 7.82 -2.02 -5.45
N MET A 503 7.80 -3.16 -6.13
CA MET A 503 8.90 -3.64 -6.97
C MET A 503 9.13 -2.76 -8.19
N ALA A 504 8.07 -2.23 -8.80
CA ALA A 504 8.18 -1.38 -9.99
C ALA A 504 8.82 -0.02 -9.64
N VAL A 505 8.44 0.57 -8.50
CA VAL A 505 9.08 1.78 -7.98
C VAL A 505 10.57 1.54 -7.73
N VAL A 506 10.90 0.44 -7.05
CA VAL A 506 12.30 0.13 -6.70
C VAL A 506 13.14 -0.11 -7.93
N GLU A 507 12.66 -0.85 -8.93
CA GLU A 507 13.39 -1.07 -10.18
C GLU A 507 13.74 0.24 -10.89
N ASN A 508 12.82 1.23 -10.84
CA ASN A 508 12.99 2.51 -11.54
C ASN A 508 14.00 3.45 -10.86
N ILE A 509 14.12 3.40 -9.52
CA ILE A 509 14.95 4.38 -8.80
C ILE A 509 16.23 3.80 -8.19
N ALA A 510 16.29 2.49 -7.93
CA ALA A 510 17.40 1.88 -7.22
C ALA A 510 18.59 1.59 -8.15
N ASP A 511 19.79 1.85 -7.65
CA ASP A 511 21.05 1.45 -8.28
C ASP A 511 21.37 -0.02 -7.91
N ARG A 512 21.24 -0.35 -6.61
CA ARG A 512 21.40 -1.70 -6.08
C ARG A 512 20.26 -2.05 -5.13
N VAL A 513 19.95 -3.35 -5.05
CA VAL A 513 18.82 -3.87 -4.30
C VAL A 513 19.25 -5.03 -3.40
N ALA A 514 18.78 -5.02 -2.15
CA ALA A 514 18.84 -6.13 -1.22
C ALA A 514 17.42 -6.66 -0.95
N VAL A 515 17.21 -7.94 -1.19
CA VAL A 515 15.95 -8.62 -0.90
C VAL A 515 16.03 -9.25 0.48
N MET A 516 15.16 -8.82 1.39
CA MET A 516 15.07 -9.33 2.76
C MET A 516 13.94 -10.34 2.92
N TYR A 517 14.26 -11.43 3.63
CA TYR A 517 13.30 -12.47 4.02
C TYR A 517 13.62 -12.96 5.44
N LEU A 518 12.63 -12.95 6.34
CA LEU A 518 12.76 -13.42 7.73
C LEU A 518 14.01 -12.87 8.46
N GLY A 519 14.24 -11.56 8.35
CA GLY A 519 15.36 -10.88 9.03
C GLY A 519 16.72 -11.02 8.36
N GLN A 520 16.84 -11.71 7.23
CA GLN A 520 18.09 -11.92 6.52
C GLN A 520 18.02 -11.40 5.07
N ILE A 521 19.15 -11.01 4.49
CA ILE A 521 19.26 -10.71 3.07
C ILE A 521 19.39 -12.04 2.32
N VAL A 522 18.49 -12.30 1.35
CA VAL A 522 18.51 -13.54 0.57
C VAL A 522 19.10 -13.35 -0.83
N GLU A 523 19.08 -12.12 -1.33
CA GLU A 523 19.70 -11.76 -2.60
C GLU A 523 20.11 -10.28 -2.57
N ILE A 524 21.28 -9.94 -3.10
CA ILE A 524 21.77 -8.57 -3.21
C ILE A 524 22.55 -8.41 -4.51
N GLY A 525 22.28 -7.37 -5.28
CA GLY A 525 22.94 -7.10 -6.55
C GLY A 525 22.57 -5.74 -7.11
N SER A 526 22.97 -5.44 -8.34
CA SER A 526 22.45 -4.30 -9.08
C SER A 526 20.94 -4.47 -9.36
N SER A 527 20.22 -3.38 -9.56
CA SER A 527 18.79 -3.42 -9.93
C SER A 527 18.58 -4.35 -11.15
N ALA A 528 19.41 -4.21 -12.18
CA ALA A 528 19.33 -5.06 -13.38
C ALA A 528 19.56 -6.57 -13.08
N GLN A 529 20.46 -6.91 -12.15
CA GLN A 529 20.70 -8.31 -11.77
C GLN A 529 19.51 -8.90 -11.02
N VAL A 530 18.99 -8.19 -10.01
CA VAL A 530 17.93 -8.69 -9.13
C VAL A 530 16.59 -8.77 -9.88
N PHE A 531 16.23 -7.78 -10.71
CA PHE A 531 14.97 -7.74 -11.44
C PHE A 531 15.04 -8.49 -12.77
N GLY A 532 16.15 -8.38 -13.52
CA GLY A 532 16.29 -9.00 -14.83
C GLY A 532 16.59 -10.50 -14.77
N ASN A 533 17.32 -10.96 -13.74
CA ASN A 533 17.72 -12.37 -13.58
C ASN A 533 17.73 -12.81 -12.10
N PRO A 534 16.58 -12.79 -11.40
CA PRO A 534 16.49 -13.16 -9.99
C PRO A 534 16.88 -14.62 -9.76
N GLN A 535 17.79 -14.88 -8.81
CA GLN A 535 18.34 -16.20 -8.56
C GLN A 535 17.69 -16.89 -7.35
N HIS A 536 17.34 -16.15 -6.31
CA HIS A 536 16.69 -16.74 -5.14
C HIS A 536 15.21 -17.03 -5.40
N ALA A 537 14.70 -18.16 -4.94
CA ALA A 537 13.29 -18.56 -5.15
C ALA A 537 12.30 -17.54 -4.59
N TYR A 538 12.62 -16.93 -3.45
CA TYR A 538 11.79 -15.89 -2.84
C TYR A 538 11.77 -14.61 -3.69
N THR A 539 12.91 -14.17 -4.23
CA THR A 539 13.00 -13.00 -5.12
C THR A 539 12.12 -13.19 -6.36
N ARG A 540 12.21 -14.37 -7.01
CA ARG A 540 11.34 -14.70 -8.15
C ARG A 540 9.86 -14.66 -7.78
N ARG A 541 9.49 -15.18 -6.60
CA ARG A 541 8.11 -15.16 -6.11
C ARG A 541 7.63 -13.73 -5.88
N LEU A 542 8.46 -12.90 -5.25
CA LEU A 542 8.15 -11.51 -4.93
C LEU A 542 7.92 -10.67 -6.19
N ILE A 543 8.84 -10.77 -7.17
CA ILE A 543 8.75 -10.08 -8.45
C ILE A 543 7.51 -10.55 -9.26
N ALA A 544 7.27 -11.86 -9.29
CA ALA A 544 6.13 -12.42 -10.00
C ALA A 544 4.78 -12.09 -9.33
N ALA A 545 4.75 -11.67 -8.06
CA ALA A 545 3.54 -11.26 -7.36
C ALA A 545 3.15 -9.80 -7.61
N ALA A 546 4.08 -8.97 -8.09
CA ALA A 546 3.82 -7.55 -8.37
C ALA A 546 2.73 -7.40 -9.44
N PRO A 547 1.70 -6.57 -9.21
CA PRO A 547 0.69 -6.25 -10.21
C PRO A 547 1.36 -5.61 -11.44
N TYR A 548 0.83 -5.90 -12.61
CA TYR A 548 1.38 -5.37 -13.86
C TYR A 548 0.29 -4.65 -14.67
N PRO A 549 0.50 -3.40 -15.09
CA PRO A 549 -0.52 -2.61 -15.76
C PRO A 549 -0.66 -2.95 -17.26
N ASP A 550 -0.90 -4.23 -17.56
CA ASP A 550 -1.21 -4.73 -18.91
C ASP A 550 -2.25 -5.86 -18.84
N PRO A 551 -3.49 -5.60 -19.25
CA PRO A 551 -4.57 -6.59 -19.20
C PRO A 551 -4.38 -7.75 -20.18
N ARG A 552 -3.43 -7.67 -21.14
CA ARG A 552 -3.10 -8.73 -22.09
C ARG A 552 -2.11 -9.74 -21.52
N ARG A 553 -1.49 -9.43 -20.38
CA ARG A 553 -0.53 -10.32 -19.74
C ARG A 553 -1.23 -11.57 -19.22
N VAL A 554 -0.89 -12.70 -19.78
CA VAL A 554 -1.33 -14.00 -19.24
C VAL A 554 -0.60 -14.26 -17.93
N ILE A 555 -1.35 -14.29 -16.85
CA ILE A 555 -0.81 -14.61 -15.53
C ILE A 555 -0.69 -16.13 -15.45
N PRO A 556 0.55 -16.68 -15.30
CA PRO A 556 0.71 -18.12 -15.17
C PRO A 556 -0.07 -18.64 -13.96
N ALA A 557 -0.83 -19.72 -14.14
CA ALA A 557 -1.44 -20.43 -13.02
C ALA A 557 -0.32 -20.87 -12.06
N ARG A 558 -0.36 -20.39 -10.83
CA ARG A 558 0.67 -20.71 -9.85
C ARG A 558 0.35 -22.00 -9.12
N ALA A 559 1.39 -22.77 -8.80
CA ALA A 559 1.28 -23.80 -7.79
C ALA A 559 0.81 -23.14 -6.48
N ARG A 560 -0.35 -23.59 -5.98
CA ARG A 560 -0.97 -23.08 -4.76
C ARG A 560 0.02 -23.23 -3.60
N SER A 561 0.52 -22.11 -3.08
CA SER A 561 1.39 -22.11 -1.90
C SER A 561 0.52 -22.06 -0.65
N ASN A 562 0.41 -23.17 0.05
CA ASN A 562 -0.18 -23.24 1.40
C ASN A 562 0.83 -22.82 2.49
N SER A 563 1.99 -22.27 2.12
CA SER A 563 3.01 -21.89 3.11
C SER A 563 2.62 -20.58 3.77
N GLU A 564 2.06 -20.68 4.98
CA GLU A 564 2.17 -19.56 5.93
C GLU A 564 3.65 -19.16 6.00
N LEU A 565 3.91 -17.85 5.97
CA LEU A 565 5.26 -17.34 6.20
C LEU A 565 5.76 -17.91 7.53
N LYS A 566 6.96 -18.50 7.51
CA LYS A 566 7.63 -18.91 8.73
C LYS A 566 7.69 -17.70 9.66
N SER A 567 7.39 -17.90 10.93
CA SER A 567 7.43 -16.81 11.91
C SER A 567 8.88 -16.49 12.29
N PRO A 568 9.27 -15.20 12.37
CA PRO A 568 10.57 -14.82 12.92
C PRO A 568 10.61 -14.97 14.46
N VAL A 569 9.52 -15.42 15.08
CA VAL A 569 9.42 -15.66 16.52
C VAL A 569 9.97 -17.04 16.86
N MET A 570 10.95 -17.08 17.74
CA MET A 570 11.56 -18.33 18.20
C MET A 570 11.53 -18.45 19.73
N PRO A 571 11.46 -19.67 20.27
CA PRO A 571 11.63 -19.90 21.70
C PRO A 571 12.98 -19.37 22.21
N VAL A 572 13.02 -19.01 23.50
CA VAL A 572 14.28 -18.56 24.14
C VAL A 572 15.37 -19.63 23.99
N GLY A 573 16.54 -19.21 23.53
CA GLY A 573 17.70 -20.09 23.32
C GLY A 573 17.78 -20.70 21.91
N GLN A 574 16.78 -20.46 21.04
CA GLN A 574 16.86 -20.80 19.63
C GLN A 574 17.20 -19.56 18.80
N SER A 575 17.94 -19.73 17.72
CA SER A 575 18.27 -18.68 16.75
C SER A 575 18.01 -19.19 15.34
N PRO A 576 17.66 -18.30 14.39
CA PRO A 576 17.54 -18.67 12.99
C PRO A 576 18.84 -19.26 12.45
N GLU A 577 18.72 -20.17 11.51
CA GLU A 577 19.86 -20.63 10.71
C GLU A 577 20.37 -19.46 9.88
N ILE A 578 21.68 -19.22 9.94
CA ILE A 578 22.32 -18.13 9.19
C ILE A 578 22.55 -18.60 7.76
N VAL A 579 22.05 -17.83 6.79
CA VAL A 579 22.26 -18.12 5.37
C VAL A 579 23.73 -17.94 5.00
N SER A 580 24.23 -18.82 4.14
CA SER A 580 25.51 -18.66 3.45
C SER A 580 25.30 -18.07 2.07
N TYR A 581 26.31 -17.38 1.51
CA TYR A 581 26.16 -16.69 0.23
C TYR A 581 27.04 -17.30 -0.84
N ARG A 582 26.47 -17.46 -2.04
CA ARG A 582 27.19 -17.72 -3.27
C ARG A 582 27.33 -16.42 -4.06
N SER A 583 28.57 -16.08 -4.43
CA SER A 583 28.83 -14.96 -5.34
C SER A 583 28.65 -15.42 -6.79
N LEU A 584 27.93 -14.61 -7.57
CA LEU A 584 27.72 -14.81 -9.01
C LEU A 584 28.57 -13.86 -9.87
N GLY A 585 29.42 -13.05 -9.25
CA GLY A 585 30.22 -12.00 -9.88
C GLY A 585 29.57 -10.62 -9.76
N ASP A 586 30.35 -9.58 -10.03
CA ASP A 586 29.92 -8.16 -10.06
C ASP A 586 29.04 -7.71 -8.88
N GLY A 587 29.36 -8.22 -7.67
CA GLY A 587 28.65 -7.88 -6.44
C GLY A 587 27.29 -8.56 -6.26
N HIS A 588 26.90 -9.49 -7.14
CA HIS A 588 25.67 -10.27 -7.02
C HIS A 588 25.87 -11.43 -6.05
N LEU A 589 25.19 -11.41 -4.91
CA LEU A 589 25.24 -12.44 -3.86
C LEU A 589 23.87 -13.04 -3.68
N VAL A 590 23.80 -14.36 -3.54
CA VAL A 590 22.56 -15.13 -3.37
C VAL A 590 22.72 -16.09 -2.21
N ALA A 591 21.73 -16.14 -1.31
CA ALA A 591 21.66 -17.10 -0.22
C ALA A 591 21.45 -18.53 -0.75
N VAL A 592 22.15 -19.50 -0.14
CA VAL A 592 22.11 -20.93 -0.48
C VAL A 592 21.78 -21.76 0.75
#